data_4d36acd04bdd574012b998ecab4032d0
#
_entry.id   4d36acd04bdd574012b998ecab4032d0
#
_cell.length_a   1.000
_cell.length_b   1.000
_cell.length_c   1.000
_cell.angle_alpha   90.00
_cell.angle_beta   90.00
_cell.angle_gamma   90.00
#
_symmetry.space_group_name_H-M   'P 1'
#
loop_
_entity.id
_entity.type
_entity.pdbx_description
1 polymer ?
#
loop_
_entity_poly.entity_id
_entity_poly.type
_entity_poly.pdbx_seq_one_letter_code
_entity_poly.pdbx_strand_id
1 'polypeptide(L)'
;MKNLFKVALLVVSFATLSFITAEKKEINIVIDAGHGGHDLGATHEEALEKSIVVEVTKKIQSLNTDADIKIHVTRTEDHFLSLQERANFINKIKPDLVISLHTNSNKNSTTTGIETFYSDKSIAALKSEEMANKLSEVIAKNIPLNNRGVKKAPFWILSKSEVPAVIVEMGFISNQNDKDYLTNEKGQNEIAKTILEFIEGLK
;
A
#
# COMPACT_ATOMS: atom_id res chain seq x y z
N MET A 1 38.00 62.15 -47.33
CA MET A 1 37.23 62.07 -46.07
C MET A 1 36.53 60.71 -46.04
N LYS A 2 37.02 59.84 -45.23
CA LYS A 2 36.57 58.39 -45.19
C LYS A 2 35.51 58.20 -44.11
N ASN A 3 34.29 57.90 -44.49
CA ASN A 3 33.24 57.55 -43.55
C ASN A 3 33.38 56.07 -43.16
N LEU A 4 33.71 55.82 -41.92
CA LEU A 4 33.63 54.47 -41.32
C LEU A 4 32.21 54.18 -40.88
N PHE A 5 31.55 53.27 -41.57
CA PHE A 5 30.31 52.63 -41.08
C PHE A 5 30.66 51.62 -40.02
N LYS A 6 30.27 51.88 -38.79
CA LYS A 6 30.32 50.89 -37.71
C LYS A 6 29.04 50.04 -37.77
N VAL A 7 29.16 48.82 -38.20
CA VAL A 7 28.09 47.82 -38.10
C VAL A 7 28.13 47.23 -36.66
N ALA A 8 27.15 47.59 -35.88
CA ALA A 8 26.96 46.95 -34.56
C ALA A 8 26.24 45.62 -34.75
N LEU A 9 26.95 44.53 -34.54
CA LEU A 9 26.38 43.16 -34.54
C LEU A 9 25.69 42.91 -33.21
N LEU A 10 24.33 42.98 -33.24
CA LEU A 10 23.51 42.64 -32.06
C LEU A 10 23.37 41.13 -31.99
N VAL A 11 24.14 40.50 -31.09
CA VAL A 11 23.99 39.07 -30.78
C VAL A 11 22.80 38.91 -29.81
N VAL A 12 21.66 38.51 -30.33
CA VAL A 12 20.48 38.12 -29.52
C VAL A 12 20.72 36.69 -29.06
N SER A 13 21.19 36.53 -27.82
CA SER A 13 21.25 35.23 -27.17
C SER A 13 19.84 34.80 -26.78
N PHE A 14 19.25 33.90 -27.57
CA PHE A 14 18.05 33.17 -27.14
C PHE A 14 18.47 32.16 -26.06
N ALA A 15 18.29 32.53 -24.80
CA ALA A 15 18.33 31.57 -23.70
C ALA A 15 17.04 30.72 -23.81
N THR A 16 17.17 29.57 -24.44
CA THR A 16 16.11 28.53 -24.35
C THR A 16 16.11 28.04 -22.92
N LEU A 17 15.19 28.56 -22.09
CA LEU A 17 14.83 27.92 -20.83
C LEU A 17 14.19 26.59 -21.20
N SER A 18 14.97 25.53 -21.20
CA SER A 18 14.44 24.17 -21.16
C SER A 18 13.76 24.01 -19.80
N PHE A 19 12.45 24.14 -19.77
CA PHE A 19 11.67 23.63 -18.64
C PHE A 19 11.86 22.12 -18.63
N ILE A 20 12.80 21.64 -17.81
CA ILE A 20 12.85 20.25 -17.43
C ILE A 20 11.60 20.05 -16.57
N THR A 21 10.49 19.70 -17.19
CA THR A 21 9.36 19.12 -16.47
C THR A 21 9.90 17.84 -15.87
N ALA A 22 10.12 17.82 -14.55
CA ALA A 22 10.39 16.57 -13.86
C ALA A 22 9.26 15.61 -14.26
N GLU A 23 9.63 14.54 -14.96
CA GLU A 23 8.67 13.53 -15.38
C GLU A 23 8.05 12.97 -14.09
N LYS A 24 6.77 13.24 -13.88
CA LYS A 24 6.06 12.85 -12.66
C LYS A 24 6.01 11.33 -12.66
N LYS A 25 6.76 10.70 -11.76
CA LYS A 25 6.91 9.26 -11.74
C LYS A 25 5.60 8.60 -11.34
N GLU A 26 5.01 7.84 -12.27
CA GLU A 26 3.88 6.98 -11.98
C GLU A 26 4.31 5.91 -10.95
N ILE A 27 3.49 5.70 -9.93
CA ILE A 27 3.69 4.68 -8.91
C ILE A 27 2.67 3.57 -9.10
N ASN A 28 3.15 2.35 -9.20
CA ASN A 28 2.35 1.14 -9.36
C ASN A 28 2.28 0.37 -8.04
N ILE A 29 1.11 0.25 -7.47
CA ILE A 29 0.85 -0.44 -6.20
C ILE A 29 -0.04 -1.65 -6.45
N VAL A 30 0.28 -2.78 -5.84
CA VAL A 30 -0.65 -3.90 -5.71
C VAL A 30 -1.21 -3.90 -4.30
N ILE A 31 -2.53 -3.82 -4.17
CA ILE A 31 -3.26 -4.13 -2.94
C ILE A 31 -3.73 -5.58 -3.04
N ASP A 32 -3.21 -6.44 -2.20
CA ASP A 32 -3.63 -7.83 -2.10
C ASP A 32 -4.71 -7.96 -1.02
N ALA A 33 -5.93 -8.28 -1.43
CA ALA A 33 -7.02 -8.58 -0.52
C ALA A 33 -6.92 -10.04 -0.07
N GLY A 34 -6.45 -10.28 1.16
CA GLY A 34 -6.26 -11.63 1.71
C GLY A 34 -7.51 -12.51 1.63
N HIS A 35 -7.35 -13.84 1.64
CA HIS A 35 -8.44 -14.83 1.65
C HIS A 35 -9.43 -14.70 0.47
N GLY A 36 -10.65 -15.23 0.63
CA GLY A 36 -11.72 -15.15 -0.37
C GLY A 36 -12.32 -16.52 -0.73
N GLY A 37 -13.57 -16.54 -1.21
CA GLY A 37 -14.31 -17.75 -1.53
C GLY A 37 -14.46 -18.66 -0.31
N HIS A 38 -13.98 -19.90 -0.41
CA HIS A 38 -14.03 -20.89 0.68
C HIS A 38 -13.01 -20.61 1.80
N ASP A 39 -11.97 -19.81 1.54
CA ASP A 39 -11.03 -19.35 2.57
C ASP A 39 -11.61 -18.12 3.27
N LEU A 40 -12.14 -18.30 4.47
CA LEU A 40 -12.77 -17.23 5.24
C LEU A 40 -11.77 -16.32 5.93
N GLY A 41 -10.52 -16.77 6.12
CA GLY A 41 -9.57 -16.15 7.02
C GLY A 41 -9.98 -16.28 8.50
N ALA A 42 -9.57 -15.33 9.33
CA ALA A 42 -10.00 -15.23 10.70
C ALA A 42 -11.52 -14.91 10.77
N THR A 43 -12.19 -15.51 11.74
CA THR A 43 -13.64 -15.32 11.94
C THR A 43 -13.94 -15.05 13.40
N HIS A 44 -14.88 -14.16 13.67
CA HIS A 44 -15.39 -13.94 15.01
C HIS A 44 -16.85 -13.46 14.93
N GLU A 45 -17.78 -14.26 15.50
CA GLU A 45 -19.23 -14.07 15.33
C GLU A 45 -19.59 -13.96 13.83
N GLU A 46 -20.29 -12.89 13.42
CA GLU A 46 -20.67 -12.64 12.03
C GLU A 46 -19.54 -12.00 11.19
N ALA A 47 -18.45 -11.57 11.82
CA ALA A 47 -17.35 -10.90 11.11
C ALA A 47 -16.43 -11.93 10.45
N LEU A 48 -16.14 -11.70 9.17
CA LEU A 48 -15.27 -12.53 8.35
C LEU A 48 -14.11 -11.67 7.82
N GLU A 49 -12.88 -12.09 8.02
CA GLU A 49 -11.69 -11.40 7.51
C GLU A 49 -11.79 -11.13 6.01
N LYS A 50 -12.16 -12.14 5.20
CA LYS A 50 -12.27 -12.00 3.74
C LYS A 50 -13.19 -10.85 3.31
N SER A 51 -14.25 -10.58 4.09
CA SER A 51 -15.21 -9.50 3.79
C SER A 51 -14.63 -8.13 4.18
N ILE A 52 -13.99 -8.05 5.34
CA ILE A 52 -13.36 -6.81 5.82
C ILE A 52 -12.28 -6.36 4.84
N VAL A 53 -11.37 -7.25 4.46
CA VAL A 53 -10.23 -6.89 3.60
C VAL A 53 -10.69 -6.48 2.19
N VAL A 54 -11.71 -7.10 1.62
CA VAL A 54 -12.21 -6.70 0.30
C VAL A 54 -12.90 -5.35 0.33
N GLU A 55 -13.64 -5.03 1.40
CA GLU A 55 -14.27 -3.72 1.54
C GLU A 55 -13.24 -2.59 1.71
N VAL A 56 -12.21 -2.80 2.53
CA VAL A 56 -11.10 -1.82 2.64
C VAL A 56 -10.38 -1.67 1.29
N THR A 57 -10.13 -2.76 0.57
CA THR A 57 -9.51 -2.72 -0.77
C THR A 57 -10.33 -1.89 -1.76
N LYS A 58 -11.64 -2.09 -1.81
CA LYS A 58 -12.54 -1.27 -2.66
C LYS A 58 -12.49 0.21 -2.29
N LYS A 59 -12.45 0.52 -0.99
CA LYS A 59 -12.34 1.91 -0.52
C LYS A 59 -11.02 2.55 -0.94
N ILE A 60 -9.89 1.83 -0.84
CA ILE A 60 -8.60 2.33 -1.34
C ILE A 60 -8.68 2.66 -2.83
N GLN A 61 -9.27 1.78 -3.65
CA GLN A 61 -9.44 2.06 -5.08
C GLN A 61 -10.34 3.27 -5.35
N SER A 62 -11.49 3.35 -4.66
CA SER A 62 -12.48 4.40 -4.92
C SER A 62 -12.04 5.77 -4.42
N LEU A 63 -11.24 5.84 -3.37
CA LEU A 63 -10.72 7.08 -2.79
C LEU A 63 -9.46 7.58 -3.49
N ASN A 64 -8.78 6.75 -4.28
CA ASN A 64 -7.64 7.21 -5.06
C ASN A 64 -8.08 8.11 -6.21
N THR A 65 -7.81 9.39 -6.10
CA THR A 65 -8.07 10.39 -7.15
C THR A 65 -6.80 10.83 -7.89
N ASP A 66 -5.64 10.34 -7.46
CA ASP A 66 -4.36 10.68 -8.08
C ASP A 66 -4.10 9.82 -9.31
N ALA A 67 -4.08 10.45 -10.49
CA ALA A 67 -3.87 9.76 -11.76
C ALA A 67 -2.48 9.12 -11.91
N ASP A 68 -1.48 9.58 -11.14
CA ASP A 68 -0.12 9.05 -11.15
C ASP A 68 0.05 7.85 -10.20
N ILE A 69 -0.98 7.48 -9.43
CA ILE A 69 -1.01 6.29 -8.57
C ILE A 69 -1.89 5.24 -9.23
N LYS A 70 -1.27 4.15 -9.70
CA LYS A 70 -1.96 3.01 -10.29
C LYS A 70 -2.15 1.92 -9.25
N ILE A 71 -3.39 1.68 -8.85
CA ILE A 71 -3.74 0.65 -7.88
C ILE A 71 -4.28 -0.58 -8.62
N HIS A 72 -3.51 -1.65 -8.58
CA HIS A 72 -3.90 -2.98 -9.01
C HIS A 72 -4.37 -3.77 -7.79
N VAL A 73 -5.41 -4.56 -7.92
CA VAL A 73 -5.94 -5.38 -6.82
C VAL A 73 -5.97 -6.84 -7.21
N THR A 74 -5.72 -7.73 -6.26
CA THR A 74 -5.79 -9.18 -6.52
C THR A 74 -7.23 -9.65 -6.69
N ARG A 75 -8.17 -9.09 -5.92
CA ARG A 75 -9.62 -9.36 -6.05
C ARG A 75 -10.46 -8.19 -5.53
N THR A 76 -11.63 -8.00 -6.11
CA THR A 76 -12.68 -7.06 -5.67
C THR A 76 -13.99 -7.77 -5.27
N GLU A 77 -14.03 -9.09 -5.47
CA GLU A 77 -15.19 -9.93 -5.21
C GLU A 77 -14.83 -11.11 -4.31
N ASP A 78 -15.84 -11.84 -3.85
CA ASP A 78 -15.67 -13.01 -2.99
C ASP A 78 -15.32 -14.25 -3.81
N HIS A 79 -14.08 -14.33 -4.30
CA HIS A 79 -13.53 -15.53 -4.93
C HIS A 79 -12.19 -15.92 -4.29
N PHE A 80 -11.86 -17.20 -4.34
CA PHE A 80 -10.61 -17.73 -3.84
C PHE A 80 -9.47 -17.47 -4.83
N LEU A 81 -8.32 -17.06 -4.29
CA LEU A 81 -7.04 -17.05 -4.98
C LEU A 81 -6.02 -17.77 -4.10
N SER A 82 -5.36 -18.76 -4.65
CA SER A 82 -4.26 -19.43 -3.98
C SER A 82 -3.07 -18.47 -3.77
N LEU A 83 -2.23 -18.78 -2.79
CA LEU A 83 -1.01 -18.00 -2.54
C LEU A 83 -0.11 -17.92 -3.78
N GLN A 84 -0.06 -18.99 -4.59
CA GLN A 84 0.71 -19.01 -5.83
C GLN A 84 0.14 -18.08 -6.90
N GLU A 85 -1.18 -18.04 -7.05
CA GLU A 85 -1.84 -17.14 -8.02
C GLU A 85 -1.61 -15.68 -7.64
N ARG A 86 -1.70 -15.34 -6.34
CA ARG A 86 -1.36 -14.00 -5.82
C ARG A 86 0.08 -13.62 -6.13
N ALA A 87 1.04 -14.48 -5.82
CA ALA A 87 2.45 -14.22 -6.11
C ALA A 87 2.71 -14.09 -7.62
N ASN A 88 2.09 -14.93 -8.46
CA ASN A 88 2.19 -14.83 -9.92
C ASN A 88 1.62 -13.51 -10.46
N PHE A 89 0.46 -13.07 -9.93
CA PHE A 89 -0.14 -11.79 -10.27
C PHE A 89 0.80 -10.63 -9.94
N ILE A 90 1.33 -10.60 -8.73
CA ILE A 90 2.28 -9.58 -8.26
C ILE A 90 3.53 -9.54 -9.13
N ASN A 91 4.17 -10.68 -9.33
CA ASN A 91 5.44 -10.78 -10.06
C ASN A 91 5.27 -10.52 -11.57
N LYS A 92 4.05 -10.69 -12.11
CA LYS A 92 3.70 -10.29 -13.49
C LYS A 92 3.56 -8.77 -13.62
N ILE A 93 2.92 -8.10 -12.66
CA ILE A 93 2.74 -6.64 -12.65
C ILE A 93 4.06 -5.93 -12.35
N LYS A 94 4.89 -6.49 -11.47
CA LYS A 94 6.13 -5.87 -10.96
C LYS A 94 5.89 -4.47 -10.39
N PRO A 95 5.00 -4.32 -9.40
CA PRO A 95 4.69 -3.02 -8.82
C PRO A 95 5.88 -2.44 -8.04
N ASP A 96 5.83 -1.16 -7.74
CA ASP A 96 6.80 -0.50 -6.85
C ASP A 96 6.65 -1.01 -5.39
N LEU A 97 5.43 -1.42 -4.99
CA LEU A 97 5.13 -1.97 -3.67
C LEU A 97 3.88 -2.84 -3.68
N VAL A 98 3.91 -3.89 -2.86
CA VAL A 98 2.74 -4.71 -2.51
C VAL A 98 2.32 -4.40 -1.08
N ILE A 99 1.02 -4.16 -0.86
CA ILE A 99 0.41 -4.07 0.47
C ILE A 99 -0.67 -5.15 0.54
N SER A 100 -0.42 -6.20 1.31
CA SER A 100 -1.39 -7.27 1.55
C SER A 100 -2.17 -6.96 2.82
N LEU A 101 -3.50 -7.00 2.73
CA LEU A 101 -4.41 -6.65 3.81
C LEU A 101 -4.97 -7.89 4.48
N HIS A 102 -4.90 -7.91 5.81
CA HIS A 102 -5.33 -8.99 6.67
C HIS A 102 -5.98 -8.48 7.96
N THR A 103 -6.64 -9.36 8.70
CA THR A 103 -7.04 -9.14 10.09
C THR A 103 -6.57 -10.29 10.95
N ASN A 104 -5.98 -9.95 12.09
CA ASN A 104 -5.44 -10.93 13.03
C ASN A 104 -6.53 -11.52 13.92
N SER A 105 -6.22 -12.63 14.58
CA SER A 105 -7.05 -13.23 15.62
C SER A 105 -6.17 -13.82 16.73
N ASN A 106 -6.64 -13.75 17.98
CA ASN A 106 -5.94 -14.31 19.12
C ASN A 106 -6.92 -14.99 20.09
N LYS A 107 -6.50 -16.09 20.72
CA LYS A 107 -7.29 -16.75 21.77
C LYS A 107 -7.57 -15.83 22.97
N ASN A 108 -6.64 -14.92 23.26
CA ASN A 108 -6.85 -13.88 24.24
C ASN A 108 -7.55 -12.68 23.56
N SER A 109 -8.84 -12.50 23.83
CA SER A 109 -9.67 -11.44 23.27
C SER A 109 -9.26 -10.02 23.70
N THR A 110 -8.39 -9.88 24.71
CA THR A 110 -7.83 -8.57 25.08
C THR A 110 -6.66 -8.13 24.19
N THR A 111 -6.15 -9.01 23.31
CA THR A 111 -5.12 -8.65 22.34
C THR A 111 -5.71 -7.73 21.28
N THR A 112 -5.11 -6.56 21.08
CA THR A 112 -5.60 -5.49 20.22
C THR A 112 -4.47 -4.81 19.46
N GLY A 113 -4.78 -4.18 18.34
CA GLY A 113 -3.90 -3.27 17.61
C GLY A 113 -3.45 -3.78 16.24
N ILE A 114 -2.73 -2.92 15.54
CA ILE A 114 -2.26 -3.13 14.17
C ILE A 114 -0.83 -3.60 14.15
N GLU A 115 -0.52 -4.54 13.27
CA GLU A 115 0.83 -5.06 13.07
C GLU A 115 1.21 -4.96 11.58
N THR A 116 2.45 -4.55 11.31
CA THR A 116 2.98 -4.56 9.94
C THR A 116 4.06 -5.60 9.82
N PHE A 117 4.03 -6.41 8.77
CA PHE A 117 4.99 -7.48 8.57
C PHE A 117 5.77 -7.31 7.28
N TYR A 118 7.04 -7.74 7.31
CA TYR A 118 7.88 -7.98 6.14
C TYR A 118 8.61 -9.30 6.25
N SER A 119 9.23 -9.78 5.17
CA SER A 119 10.02 -11.01 5.17
C SER A 119 11.48 -10.72 4.86
N ASP A 120 12.38 -11.24 5.69
CA ASP A 120 13.82 -11.25 5.43
C ASP A 120 14.24 -12.33 4.42
N LYS A 121 13.29 -13.14 3.93
CA LYS A 121 13.50 -14.18 2.91
C LYS A 121 13.22 -13.68 1.48
N SER A 122 12.69 -12.47 1.32
CA SER A 122 12.47 -11.86 0.01
C SER A 122 13.79 -11.31 -0.57
N ILE A 123 13.92 -11.32 -1.89
CA ILE A 123 15.02 -10.64 -2.58
C ILE A 123 14.96 -9.11 -2.39
N ALA A 124 13.79 -8.57 -2.06
CA ALA A 124 13.54 -7.15 -1.79
C ALA A 124 13.46 -6.84 -0.27
N ALA A 125 14.04 -7.69 0.60
CA ALA A 125 13.87 -7.62 2.05
C ALA A 125 14.17 -6.25 2.65
N LEU A 126 15.30 -5.62 2.29
CA LEU A 126 15.71 -4.30 2.82
C LEU A 126 14.68 -3.21 2.48
N LYS A 127 14.19 -3.22 1.23
CA LYS A 127 13.17 -2.25 0.82
C LYS A 127 11.81 -2.54 1.45
N SER A 128 11.46 -3.81 1.63
CA SER A 128 10.25 -4.22 2.35
C SER A 128 10.27 -3.77 3.81
N GLU A 129 11.42 -3.89 4.50
CA GLU A 129 11.60 -3.40 5.87
C GLU A 129 11.44 -1.88 5.94
N GLU A 130 12.05 -1.13 5.02
CA GLU A 130 11.90 0.33 4.93
C GLU A 130 10.44 0.71 4.75
N MET A 131 9.73 0.06 3.82
CA MET A 131 8.32 0.34 3.54
C MET A 131 7.42 -0.02 4.73
N ALA A 132 7.69 -1.15 5.40
CA ALA A 132 6.95 -1.56 6.59
C ALA A 132 7.08 -0.55 7.73
N ASN A 133 8.30 -0.01 7.97
CA ASN A 133 8.51 1.01 9.00
C ASN A 133 7.79 2.31 8.66
N LYS A 134 7.91 2.83 7.44
CA LYS A 134 7.22 4.04 6.99
C LYS A 134 5.69 3.90 7.11
N LEU A 135 5.14 2.77 6.64
CA LEU A 135 3.71 2.51 6.74
C LEU A 135 3.25 2.43 8.20
N SER A 136 4.01 1.75 9.05
CA SER A 136 3.72 1.66 10.48
C SER A 136 3.72 3.04 11.17
N GLU A 137 4.61 3.97 10.78
CA GLU A 137 4.63 5.34 11.29
C GLU A 137 3.37 6.13 10.88
N VAL A 138 2.94 6.00 9.62
CA VAL A 138 1.71 6.65 9.14
C VAL A 138 0.47 6.07 9.83
N ILE A 139 0.42 4.75 10.04
CA ILE A 139 -0.63 4.08 10.79
C ILE A 139 -0.70 4.59 12.23
N ALA A 140 0.44 4.68 12.91
CA ALA A 140 0.51 5.16 14.30
C ALA A 140 -0.02 6.59 14.47
N LYS A 141 0.11 7.41 13.44
CA LYS A 141 -0.33 8.81 13.44
C LYS A 141 -1.84 8.95 13.18
N ASN A 142 -2.41 8.09 12.34
CA ASN A 142 -3.73 8.32 11.76
C ASN A 142 -4.82 7.37 12.29
N ILE A 143 -4.45 6.20 12.80
CA ILE A 143 -5.41 5.18 13.24
C ILE A 143 -5.45 5.11 14.78
N PRO A 144 -6.65 5.15 15.41
CA PRO A 144 -6.78 5.18 16.85
C PRO A 144 -6.53 3.83 17.55
N LEU A 145 -6.25 2.77 16.80
CA LEU A 145 -5.88 1.48 17.37
C LEU A 145 -4.40 1.46 17.78
N ASN A 146 -4.07 0.60 18.75
CA ASN A 146 -2.69 0.44 19.20
C ASN A 146 -1.77 -0.01 18.06
N ASN A 147 -0.72 0.76 17.77
CA ASN A 147 0.30 0.32 16.82
C ASN A 147 1.29 -0.62 17.51
N ARG A 148 1.33 -1.88 17.08
CA ARG A 148 2.21 -2.92 17.63
C ARG A 148 3.56 -3.01 16.89
N GLY A 149 3.79 -2.09 15.94
CA GLY A 149 5.04 -1.93 15.22
C GLY A 149 5.24 -2.96 14.11
N VAL A 150 6.50 -3.03 13.66
CA VAL A 150 6.95 -3.87 12.55
C VAL A 150 7.52 -5.17 13.05
N LYS A 151 7.20 -6.26 12.36
CA LYS A 151 7.65 -7.63 12.67
C LYS A 151 8.15 -8.35 11.43
N LYS A 152 9.01 -9.34 11.65
CA LYS A 152 9.44 -10.27 10.61
C LYS A 152 8.59 -11.52 10.63
N ALA A 153 8.13 -11.96 9.46
CA ALA A 153 7.50 -13.26 9.32
C ALA A 153 7.72 -13.82 7.90
N PRO A 154 7.94 -15.13 7.75
CA PRO A 154 8.16 -15.75 6.45
C PRO A 154 6.82 -16.06 5.73
N PHE A 155 5.85 -15.14 5.77
CA PHE A 155 4.61 -15.30 5.04
C PHE A 155 4.90 -15.53 3.55
N TRP A 156 4.11 -16.43 2.94
CA TRP A 156 4.34 -16.86 1.57
C TRP A 156 4.37 -15.69 0.60
N ILE A 157 3.35 -14.83 0.66
CA ILE A 157 3.22 -13.68 -0.24
C ILE A 157 4.43 -12.74 -0.13
N LEU A 158 4.93 -12.51 1.07
CA LEU A 158 6.11 -11.68 1.31
C LEU A 158 7.40 -12.33 0.80
N SER A 159 7.54 -13.64 1.01
CA SER A 159 8.76 -14.38 0.66
C SER A 159 8.88 -14.68 -0.84
N LYS A 160 7.75 -14.73 -1.55
CA LYS A 160 7.68 -15.06 -2.99
C LYS A 160 7.48 -13.85 -3.90
N SER A 161 7.23 -12.68 -3.33
CA SER A 161 7.24 -11.43 -4.09
C SER A 161 8.67 -11.04 -4.46
N GLU A 162 8.88 -10.76 -5.75
CA GLU A 162 10.16 -10.31 -6.31
C GLU A 162 10.35 -8.79 -6.15
N VAL A 163 9.38 -8.13 -5.56
CA VAL A 163 9.30 -6.67 -5.33
C VAL A 163 9.08 -6.39 -3.85
N PRO A 164 9.27 -5.15 -3.37
CA PRO A 164 8.96 -4.78 -2.01
C PRO A 164 7.52 -5.16 -1.64
N ALA A 165 7.35 -5.82 -0.48
CA ALA A 165 6.04 -6.33 -0.06
C ALA A 165 5.90 -6.25 1.47
N VAL A 166 4.73 -5.81 1.92
CA VAL A 166 4.34 -5.73 3.33
C VAL A 166 2.97 -6.35 3.55
N ILE A 167 2.73 -6.91 4.73
CA ILE A 167 1.38 -7.29 5.21
C ILE A 167 0.98 -6.31 6.30
N VAL A 168 -0.27 -5.87 6.27
CA VAL A 168 -0.90 -5.11 7.35
C VAL A 168 -1.99 -5.98 7.97
N GLU A 169 -1.77 -6.37 9.23
CA GLU A 169 -2.81 -6.90 10.11
C GLU A 169 -3.54 -5.72 10.72
N MET A 170 -4.70 -5.37 10.16
CA MET A 170 -5.42 -4.12 10.42
C MET A 170 -6.06 -4.04 11.81
N GLY A 171 -5.99 -5.11 12.59
CA GLY A 171 -6.54 -5.24 13.94
C GLY A 171 -6.86 -6.69 14.26
N PHE A 172 -7.23 -6.98 15.50
CA PHE A 172 -7.63 -8.32 15.93
C PHE A 172 -9.14 -8.47 15.87
N ILE A 173 -9.65 -9.27 14.93
CA ILE A 173 -11.09 -9.53 14.78
C ILE A 173 -11.70 -10.18 16.03
N SER A 174 -10.87 -10.86 16.86
CA SER A 174 -11.22 -11.44 18.16
C SER A 174 -11.36 -10.43 19.31
N ASN A 175 -10.93 -9.18 19.09
CA ASN A 175 -11.09 -8.09 20.07
C ASN A 175 -12.30 -7.24 19.69
N GLN A 176 -13.20 -6.96 20.64
CA GLN A 176 -14.46 -6.27 20.35
C GLN A 176 -14.23 -4.87 19.77
N ASN A 177 -13.31 -4.09 20.35
CA ASN A 177 -13.06 -2.71 19.89
C ASN A 177 -12.44 -2.69 18.48
N ASP A 178 -11.47 -3.59 18.22
CA ASP A 178 -10.87 -3.70 16.90
C ASP A 178 -11.90 -4.20 15.88
N LYS A 179 -12.71 -5.21 16.22
CA LYS A 179 -13.77 -5.72 15.37
C LYS A 179 -14.78 -4.63 15.01
N ASP A 180 -15.25 -3.87 16.00
CA ASP A 180 -16.18 -2.76 15.76
C ASP A 180 -15.58 -1.71 14.83
N TYR A 181 -14.30 -1.40 14.98
CA TYR A 181 -13.56 -0.50 14.09
C TYR A 181 -13.40 -1.06 12.67
N LEU A 182 -13.05 -2.32 12.54
CA LEU A 182 -12.81 -3.01 11.27
C LEU A 182 -14.10 -3.23 10.46
N THR A 183 -15.26 -3.36 11.14
CA THR A 183 -16.54 -3.67 10.49
C THR A 183 -17.40 -2.44 10.22
N ASN A 184 -17.07 -1.27 10.79
CA ASN A 184 -17.84 -0.05 10.51
C ASN A 184 -17.22 0.76 9.35
N GLU A 185 -18.08 1.51 8.67
CA GLU A 185 -17.71 2.28 7.48
C GLU A 185 -16.65 3.35 7.79
N LYS A 186 -16.74 4.01 8.95
CA LYS A 186 -15.80 5.06 9.34
C LYS A 186 -14.39 4.49 9.52
N GLY A 187 -14.23 3.39 10.27
CA GLY A 187 -12.94 2.75 10.50
C GLY A 187 -12.30 2.25 9.21
N GLN A 188 -13.10 1.60 8.34
CA GLN A 188 -12.62 1.15 7.03
C GLN A 188 -12.17 2.33 6.14
N ASN A 189 -12.89 3.46 6.17
CA ASN A 189 -12.51 4.67 5.44
C ASN A 189 -11.22 5.28 6.01
N GLU A 190 -11.04 5.30 7.33
CA GLU A 190 -9.82 5.78 7.97
C GLU A 190 -8.62 4.93 7.61
N ILE A 191 -8.75 3.59 7.61
CA ILE A 191 -7.70 2.67 7.16
C ILE A 191 -7.35 2.93 5.69
N ALA A 192 -8.35 3.01 4.80
CA ALA A 192 -8.13 3.23 3.38
C ALA A 192 -7.41 4.56 3.10
N LYS A 193 -7.82 5.66 3.77
CA LYS A 193 -7.18 6.97 3.66
C LYS A 193 -5.74 6.95 4.18
N THR A 194 -5.50 6.25 5.29
CA THR A 194 -4.15 6.12 5.86
C THR A 194 -3.20 5.40 4.92
N ILE A 195 -3.67 4.33 4.26
CA ILE A 195 -2.88 3.62 3.25
C ILE A 195 -2.61 4.51 2.04
N LEU A 196 -3.61 5.29 1.58
CA LEU A 196 -3.41 6.23 0.47
C LEU A 196 -2.44 7.35 0.83
N GLU A 197 -2.54 7.96 2.02
CA GLU A 197 -1.58 8.96 2.51
C GLU A 197 -0.14 8.43 2.49
N PHE A 198 0.05 7.17 2.92
CA PHE A 198 1.34 6.51 2.84
C PHE A 198 1.81 6.36 1.38
N ILE A 199 0.95 5.89 0.47
CA ILE A 199 1.28 5.71 -0.96
C ILE A 199 1.63 7.05 -1.62
N GLU A 200 0.87 8.11 -1.35
CA GLU A 200 1.14 9.47 -1.83
C GLU A 200 2.49 9.99 -1.37
N GLY A 201 2.89 9.65 -0.13
CA GLY A 201 4.21 9.98 0.43
C GLY A 201 5.40 9.24 -0.19
N LEU A 202 5.17 8.30 -1.13
CA LEU A 202 6.23 7.58 -1.86
C LEU A 202 6.65 8.31 -3.16
N LYS A 203 5.89 9.30 -3.61
CA LYS A 203 6.21 10.14 -4.79
C LYS A 203 7.37 11.06 -4.48
#